data_f4bdfac5d0d0b3574f6f4bc1f02eb971
#
_entry.id   f4bdfac5d0d0b3574f6f4bc1f02eb971
#
_cell.length_a   1.000
_cell.length_b   1.000
_cell.length_c   1.000
_cell.angle_alpha   90.00
_cell.angle_beta   90.00
_cell.angle_gamma   90.00
#
_symmetry.space_group_name_H-M   'P 1'
#
loop_
_entity.id
_entity.type
_entity.pdbx_description
1 polymer ?
#
loop_
_entity_poly.entity_id
_entity_poly.type
_entity_poly.pdbx_seq_one_letter_code
_entity_poly.pdbx_strand_id
1 'polypeptide(L)'
;MKLNLANPIVFFDLETTGINIAKDRIVEISVLKVYPNGKEEQKTIRVNPGMHIPEEASAIHGIYDEDVKDAPMFKHIARELAHYIEGCDLGGYNSNRFDIPLLAEEFLRAEVDFDMSKRKFVDVQTIFHKMEQRTLSAAYHFYCDKCLSLIHI
;
A
#
# COMPACT_ATOMS: atom_id res chain seq x y z
N MET A 1 -15.76 -0.64 14.52
CA MET A 1 -16.27 -1.90 13.96
C MET A 1 -15.27 -3.01 14.21
N LYS A 2 -15.76 -4.12 14.67
CA LYS A 2 -14.92 -5.29 14.87
C LYS A 2 -14.90 -6.14 13.60
N LEU A 3 -13.72 -6.43 13.12
CA LEU A 3 -13.50 -7.38 12.04
C LEU A 3 -13.16 -8.73 12.66
N ASN A 4 -13.64 -9.79 12.06
CA ASN A 4 -13.29 -11.14 12.49
C ASN A 4 -11.97 -11.55 11.82
N LEU A 5 -10.89 -10.86 12.20
CA LEU A 5 -9.58 -11.06 11.65
C LEU A 5 -8.74 -11.95 12.57
N ALA A 6 -8.03 -12.90 11.97
CA ALA A 6 -7.01 -13.67 12.68
C ALA A 6 -5.74 -12.83 12.90
N ASN A 7 -5.36 -12.05 11.88
CA ASN A 7 -4.20 -11.18 11.88
C ASN A 7 -4.61 -9.74 11.59
N PRO A 8 -3.80 -8.76 11.97
CA PRO A 8 -4.01 -7.41 11.47
C PRO A 8 -3.94 -7.42 9.94
N ILE A 9 -4.66 -6.49 9.31
CA ILE A 9 -4.57 -6.27 7.87
C ILE A 9 -4.09 -4.85 7.61
N VAL A 10 -3.17 -4.70 6.65
CA VAL A 10 -2.69 -3.39 6.21
C VAL A 10 -3.19 -3.16 4.80
N PHE A 11 -4.05 -2.17 4.66
CA PHE A 11 -4.43 -1.65 3.34
C PHE A 11 -3.40 -0.60 2.96
N PHE A 12 -2.93 -0.65 1.73
CA PHE A 12 -1.95 0.33 1.29
C PHE A 12 -2.22 0.78 -0.13
N ASP A 13 -1.75 2.00 -0.40
CA ASP A 13 -1.85 2.65 -1.69
C ASP A 13 -0.52 3.33 -1.97
N LEU A 14 0.00 3.15 -3.17
CA LEU A 14 1.28 3.68 -3.58
C LEU A 14 1.12 4.72 -4.67
N GLU A 15 1.83 5.83 -4.54
CA GLU A 15 2.06 6.74 -5.64
C GLU A 15 3.49 6.52 -6.14
N THR A 16 3.69 6.53 -7.45
CA THR A 16 4.93 6.09 -8.07
C THR A 16 5.36 7.02 -9.20
N THR A 17 6.58 6.80 -9.68
CA THR A 17 7.07 7.53 -10.85
C THR A 17 6.50 7.01 -12.17
N GLY A 18 5.83 5.86 -12.16
CA GLY A 18 5.25 5.26 -13.36
C GLY A 18 4.77 3.84 -13.10
N ILE A 19 4.47 3.12 -14.15
CA ILE A 19 3.85 1.79 -14.08
C ILE A 19 4.80 0.63 -14.38
N ASN A 20 6.09 0.90 -14.56
CA ASN A 20 7.08 -0.15 -14.82
C ASN A 20 7.70 -0.61 -13.50
N ILE A 21 7.35 -1.80 -13.07
CA ILE A 21 7.79 -2.35 -11.79
C ILE A 21 9.32 -2.44 -11.70
N ALA A 22 9.99 -2.74 -12.80
CA ALA A 22 11.45 -2.90 -12.82
C ALA A 22 12.20 -1.56 -12.75
N LYS A 23 11.61 -0.47 -13.22
CA LYS A 23 12.28 0.83 -13.37
C LYS A 23 11.72 1.90 -12.46
N ASP A 24 10.43 1.86 -12.17
CA ASP A 24 9.78 2.93 -11.43
C ASP A 24 9.91 2.74 -9.93
N ARG A 25 9.76 3.83 -9.22
CA ARG A 25 10.01 3.90 -7.79
C ARG A 25 8.80 4.53 -7.08
N ILE A 26 8.69 4.23 -5.80
CA ILE A 26 7.65 4.78 -4.95
C ILE A 26 7.97 6.22 -4.59
N VAL A 27 6.96 7.10 -4.62
CA VAL A 27 7.07 8.50 -4.16
C VAL A 27 6.22 8.77 -2.93
N GLU A 28 5.20 7.96 -2.68
CA GLU A 28 4.36 8.08 -1.49
C GLU A 28 3.74 6.75 -1.14
N ILE A 29 3.67 6.46 0.15
CA ILE A 29 3.03 5.26 0.67
C ILE A 29 1.97 5.69 1.68
N SER A 30 0.72 5.31 1.44
CA SER A 30 -0.36 5.46 2.40
C SER A 30 -0.75 4.09 2.93
N VAL A 31 -0.85 3.96 4.23
CA VAL A 31 -1.23 2.70 4.87
C VAL A 31 -2.35 2.91 5.86
N LEU A 32 -3.25 1.95 5.92
CA LEU A 32 -4.31 1.85 6.93
C LEU A 32 -4.20 0.46 7.55
N LYS A 33 -3.78 0.40 8.79
CA LYS A 33 -3.65 -0.87 9.53
C LYS A 33 -4.84 -1.05 10.44
N VAL A 34 -5.49 -2.18 10.30
CA VAL A 34 -6.67 -2.54 11.09
C VAL A 34 -6.34 -3.77 11.91
N TYR A 35 -6.51 -3.65 13.21
CA TYR A 35 -6.25 -4.73 14.16
C TYR A 35 -7.48 -5.59 14.40
N PRO A 36 -7.30 -6.83 14.86
CA PRO A 36 -8.44 -7.71 15.16
C PRO A 36 -9.42 -7.13 16.18
N ASN A 37 -8.96 -6.24 17.06
CA ASN A 37 -9.81 -5.58 18.05
C ASN A 37 -10.58 -4.38 17.49
N GLY A 38 -10.42 -4.08 16.20
CA GLY A 38 -11.07 -2.95 15.54
C GLY A 38 -10.29 -1.65 15.58
N LYS A 39 -9.14 -1.61 16.26
CA LYS A 39 -8.29 -0.42 16.26
C LYS A 39 -7.74 -0.16 14.86
N GLU A 40 -7.63 1.11 14.49
CA GLU A 40 -7.13 1.55 13.19
C GLU A 40 -5.97 2.52 13.38
N GLU A 41 -4.98 2.40 12.49
CA GLU A 41 -3.88 3.34 12.39
C GLU A 41 -3.71 3.74 10.93
N GLN A 42 -3.52 5.02 10.67
CA GLN A 42 -3.30 5.53 9.32
C GLN A 42 -2.01 6.33 9.27
N LYS A 43 -1.21 6.11 8.23
CA LYS A 43 0.04 6.82 8.00
C LYS A 43 0.22 7.10 6.52
N THR A 44 0.83 8.25 6.21
CA THR A 44 1.24 8.59 4.86
C THR A 44 2.69 9.04 4.92
N ILE A 45 3.53 8.45 4.07
CA ILE A 45 4.96 8.71 4.06
C ILE A 45 5.37 9.11 2.65
N ARG A 46 5.99 10.30 2.51
CA ARG A 46 6.65 10.70 1.27
C ARG A 46 7.98 10.02 1.14
N VAL A 47 8.33 9.61 -0.07
CA VAL A 47 9.57 8.89 -0.36
C VAL A 47 10.27 9.57 -1.51
N ASN A 48 11.57 9.82 -1.35
CA ASN A 48 12.39 10.32 -2.44
C ASN A 48 12.70 9.14 -3.37
N PRO A 49 12.24 9.16 -4.64
CA PRO A 49 12.44 8.03 -5.54
C PRO A 49 13.87 7.92 -6.06
N GLY A 50 14.73 8.92 -5.82
CA GLY A 50 16.09 8.92 -6.33
C GLY A 50 16.17 9.12 -7.84
N MET A 51 15.10 9.57 -8.46
CA MET A 51 15.02 9.85 -9.88
C MET A 51 14.02 10.99 -10.12
N HIS A 52 14.09 11.59 -11.30
CA HIS A 52 13.10 12.58 -11.71
C HIS A 52 11.72 11.93 -11.86
N ILE A 53 10.70 12.59 -11.34
CA ILE A 53 9.31 12.14 -11.50
C ILE A 53 8.81 12.63 -12.85
N PRO A 54 8.45 11.73 -13.79
CA PRO A 54 7.90 12.15 -15.07
C PRO A 54 6.67 13.03 -14.90
N GLU A 55 6.51 14.02 -15.79
CA GLU A 55 5.34 14.92 -15.71
C GLU A 55 4.01 14.19 -15.77
N GLU A 56 3.95 13.11 -16.52
CA GLU A 56 2.74 12.29 -16.63
C GLU A 56 2.32 11.73 -15.28
N ALA A 57 3.29 11.28 -14.49
CA ALA A 57 3.02 10.76 -13.15
C ALA A 57 2.61 11.90 -12.21
N SER A 58 3.35 13.01 -12.23
CA SER A 58 3.03 14.17 -11.40
C SER A 58 1.66 14.73 -11.71
N ALA A 59 1.23 14.68 -12.96
CA ALA A 59 -0.10 15.14 -13.36
C ALA A 59 -1.20 14.29 -12.73
N ILE A 60 -0.92 13.01 -12.45
CA ILE A 60 -1.89 12.10 -11.84
C ILE A 60 -1.97 12.28 -10.33
N HIS A 61 -0.83 12.26 -9.63
CA HIS A 61 -0.83 12.27 -8.16
C HIS A 61 -0.45 13.61 -7.53
N GLY A 62 -0.04 14.60 -8.34
CA GLY A 62 0.26 15.93 -7.82
C GLY A 62 1.57 16.07 -7.06
N ILE A 63 2.44 15.06 -7.11
CA ILE A 63 3.72 15.06 -6.41
C ILE A 63 4.82 15.37 -7.42
N TYR A 64 5.65 16.36 -7.10
CA TYR A 64 6.74 16.83 -7.96
C TYR A 64 8.08 16.62 -7.27
N ASP A 65 9.17 16.73 -8.02
CA ASP A 65 10.52 16.54 -7.50
C ASP A 65 10.81 17.36 -6.25
N GLU A 66 10.31 18.59 -6.20
CA GLU A 66 10.51 19.46 -5.04
C GLU A 66 9.82 18.94 -3.78
N ASP A 67 8.73 18.21 -3.95
CA ASP A 67 7.96 17.70 -2.82
C ASP A 67 8.64 16.54 -2.11
N VAL A 68 9.56 15.87 -2.79
CA VAL A 68 10.21 14.65 -2.27
C VAL A 68 11.72 14.81 -2.10
N LYS A 69 12.29 15.95 -2.46
CA LYS A 69 13.75 16.14 -2.41
C LYS A 69 14.33 15.97 -1.01
N ASP A 70 13.57 16.33 0.02
CA ASP A 70 13.99 16.22 1.42
C ASP A 70 13.40 15.00 2.11
N ALA A 71 12.63 14.19 1.38
CA ALA A 71 12.06 12.97 1.92
C ALA A 71 13.11 11.85 1.99
N PRO A 72 12.95 10.88 2.88
CA PRO A 72 13.84 9.72 2.91
C PRO A 72 13.67 8.87 1.66
N MET A 73 14.74 8.23 1.25
CA MET A 73 14.66 7.19 0.22
C MET A 73 14.09 5.92 0.81
N PHE A 74 13.53 5.05 -0.03
CA PHE A 74 12.90 3.82 0.44
C PHE A 74 13.84 2.97 1.29
N LYS A 75 15.11 2.89 0.93
CA LYS A 75 16.10 2.12 1.69
C LYS A 75 16.23 2.57 3.16
N HIS A 76 15.89 3.82 3.46
CA HIS A 76 15.98 4.36 4.82
C HIS A 76 14.77 4.01 5.66
N ILE A 77 13.63 3.68 5.04
CA ILE A 77 12.38 3.36 5.75
C ILE A 77 12.00 1.89 5.61
N ALA A 78 12.73 1.14 4.80
CA ALA A 78 12.35 -0.23 4.44
C ALA A 78 12.24 -1.16 5.64
N ARG A 79 13.19 -1.11 6.56
CA ARG A 79 13.17 -1.97 7.76
C ARG A 79 12.01 -1.65 8.68
N GLU A 80 11.76 -0.38 8.91
CA GLU A 80 10.63 0.04 9.75
C GLU A 80 9.31 -0.37 9.13
N LEU A 81 9.19 -0.20 7.81
CA LEU A 81 7.99 -0.57 7.09
C LEU A 81 7.79 -2.09 7.13
N ALA A 82 8.84 -2.86 6.87
CA ALA A 82 8.77 -4.32 6.94
C ALA A 82 8.35 -4.79 8.33
N HIS A 83 8.90 -4.16 9.37
CA HIS A 83 8.53 -4.47 10.75
C HIS A 83 7.07 -4.11 11.04
N TYR A 84 6.62 -2.97 10.55
CA TYR A 84 5.25 -2.49 10.75
C TYR A 84 4.21 -3.45 10.17
N ILE A 85 4.52 -4.06 9.03
CA ILE A 85 3.61 -4.99 8.35
C ILE A 85 3.90 -6.46 8.63
N GLU A 86 4.86 -6.73 9.52
CA GLU A 86 5.18 -8.10 9.91
C GLU A 86 3.97 -8.77 10.57
N GLY A 87 3.66 -10.00 10.14
CA GLY A 87 2.52 -10.74 10.68
C GLY A 87 1.17 -10.23 10.22
N CYS A 88 1.13 -9.27 9.31
CA CYS A 88 -0.12 -8.71 8.80
C CYS A 88 -0.46 -9.29 7.44
N ASP A 89 -1.75 -9.41 7.17
CA ASP A 89 -2.23 -9.60 5.82
C ASP A 89 -2.21 -8.25 5.10
N LEU A 90 -2.19 -8.27 3.78
CA LEU A 90 -2.09 -7.06 2.97
C LEU A 90 -3.31 -6.93 2.07
N GLY A 91 -3.73 -5.70 1.86
CA GLY A 91 -4.83 -5.40 0.98
C GLY A 91 -4.68 -4.04 0.30
N GLY A 92 -5.52 -3.81 -0.68
CA GLY A 92 -5.53 -2.54 -1.40
C GLY A 92 -6.38 -2.60 -2.65
N TYR A 93 -6.38 -1.52 -3.40
CA TYR A 93 -7.07 -1.42 -4.66
C TYR A 93 -6.08 -1.74 -5.79
N ASN A 94 -6.35 -2.77 -6.58
CA ASN A 94 -5.47 -3.24 -7.67
C ASN A 94 -4.08 -3.63 -7.17
N SER A 95 -3.97 -4.02 -5.91
CA SER A 95 -2.68 -4.23 -5.27
C SER A 95 -1.92 -5.44 -5.81
N ASN A 96 -2.63 -6.50 -6.20
CA ASN A 96 -1.99 -7.73 -6.69
C ASN A 96 -1.28 -7.54 -8.02
N ARG A 97 -1.72 -6.58 -8.83
CA ARG A 97 -1.14 -6.37 -10.15
C ARG A 97 0.03 -5.40 -10.15
N PHE A 98 0.01 -4.44 -9.25
CA PHE A 98 1.00 -3.36 -9.29
C PHE A 98 1.62 -3.09 -7.93
N ASP A 99 0.81 -2.72 -6.93
CA ASP A 99 1.34 -2.23 -5.66
C ASP A 99 2.17 -3.30 -4.91
N ILE A 100 1.68 -4.52 -4.84
CA ILE A 100 2.40 -5.61 -4.18
C ILE A 100 3.70 -5.94 -4.91
N PRO A 101 3.70 -6.17 -6.23
CA PRO A 101 4.95 -6.43 -6.94
C PRO A 101 5.96 -5.28 -6.83
N LEU A 102 5.51 -4.03 -6.89
CA LEU A 102 6.40 -2.89 -6.78
C LEU A 102 6.96 -2.78 -5.37
N LEU A 103 6.14 -2.98 -4.35
CA LEU A 103 6.59 -2.96 -2.97
C LEU A 103 7.64 -4.04 -2.72
N ALA A 104 7.40 -5.25 -3.24
CA ALA A 104 8.36 -6.34 -3.14
C ALA A 104 9.68 -5.99 -3.83
N GLU A 105 9.62 -5.36 -5.00
CA GLU A 105 10.82 -4.92 -5.73
C GLU A 105 11.59 -3.86 -4.95
N GLU A 106 10.89 -2.92 -4.33
CA GLU A 106 11.55 -1.90 -3.50
C GLU A 106 12.23 -2.51 -2.27
N PHE A 107 11.60 -3.48 -1.63
CA PHE A 107 12.25 -4.20 -0.53
C PHE A 107 13.48 -4.98 -1.00
N LEU A 108 13.42 -5.58 -2.16
CA LEU A 108 14.56 -6.29 -2.75
C LEU A 108 15.72 -5.33 -3.02
N ARG A 109 15.43 -4.15 -3.59
CA ARG A 109 16.45 -3.12 -3.84
C ARG A 109 17.06 -2.59 -2.55
N ALA A 110 16.28 -2.54 -1.48
CA ALA A 110 16.75 -2.09 -0.17
C ALA A 110 17.46 -3.20 0.61
N GLU A 111 17.53 -4.41 0.06
CA GLU A 111 18.13 -5.56 0.71
C GLU A 111 17.46 -5.91 2.04
N VAL A 112 16.17 -5.69 2.12
CA VAL A 112 15.35 -6.03 3.29
C VAL A 112 14.51 -7.25 2.93
N ASP A 113 14.62 -8.29 3.76
CA ASP A 113 13.86 -9.51 3.57
C ASP A 113 12.38 -9.26 3.84
N PHE A 114 11.54 -9.61 2.88
CA PHE A 114 10.11 -9.41 2.96
C PHE A 114 9.41 -10.66 2.46
N ASP A 115 9.04 -11.52 3.40
CA ASP A 115 8.40 -12.79 3.08
C ASP A 115 6.90 -12.58 2.82
N MET A 116 6.49 -12.85 1.59
CA MET A 116 5.10 -12.72 1.16
C MET A 116 4.35 -14.04 1.19
N SER A 117 5.04 -15.17 1.39
CA SER A 117 4.45 -16.50 1.22
C SER A 117 3.41 -16.86 2.28
N LYS A 118 3.48 -16.26 3.46
CA LYS A 118 2.59 -16.56 4.59
C LYS A 118 1.46 -15.56 4.76
N ARG A 119 1.31 -14.63 3.82
CA ARG A 119 0.33 -13.55 3.92
C ARG A 119 -0.85 -13.80 3.00
N LYS A 120 -2.01 -13.35 3.45
CA LYS A 120 -3.18 -13.26 2.57
C LYS A 120 -3.17 -11.90 1.90
N PHE A 121 -3.62 -11.88 0.66
CA PHE A 121 -3.70 -10.66 -0.14
C PHE A 121 -5.15 -10.44 -0.53
N VAL A 122 -5.66 -9.26 -0.21
CA VAL A 122 -7.03 -8.88 -0.53
C VAL A 122 -7.00 -7.70 -1.49
N ASP A 123 -7.43 -7.96 -2.73
CA ASP A 123 -7.57 -6.90 -3.72
C ASP A 123 -9.07 -6.60 -3.87
N VAL A 124 -9.46 -5.40 -3.46
CA VAL A 124 -10.87 -5.00 -3.45
C VAL A 124 -11.29 -4.32 -4.74
N GLN A 125 -10.43 -4.29 -5.76
CA GLN A 125 -10.73 -3.62 -7.02
C GLN A 125 -12.01 -4.12 -7.66
N THR A 126 -12.16 -5.44 -7.79
CA THR A 126 -13.32 -6.05 -8.43
C THR A 126 -14.62 -5.71 -7.71
N ILE A 127 -14.60 -5.71 -6.39
CA ILE A 127 -15.74 -5.39 -5.57
C ILE A 127 -15.96 -3.88 -5.55
N PHE A 128 -14.88 -3.14 -5.39
CA PHE A 128 -14.88 -1.69 -5.23
C PHE A 128 -15.27 -0.95 -6.51
N HIS A 129 -15.09 -1.57 -7.67
CA HIS A 129 -15.51 -1.01 -8.96
C HIS A 129 -17.00 -0.70 -9.02
N LYS A 130 -17.80 -1.38 -8.22
CA LYS A 130 -19.24 -1.15 -8.16
C LYS A 130 -19.60 0.09 -7.36
N MET A 131 -18.62 0.71 -6.72
CA MET A 131 -18.76 1.93 -5.93
C MET A 131 -18.01 3.06 -6.59
N GLU A 132 -18.49 4.27 -6.40
CA GLU A 132 -17.87 5.45 -7.02
C GLU A 132 -16.66 5.95 -6.27
N GLN A 133 -16.56 5.65 -4.99
CA GLN A 133 -15.45 6.10 -4.16
C GLN A 133 -14.28 5.15 -4.25
N ARG A 134 -13.08 5.70 -4.49
CA ARG A 134 -11.85 4.93 -4.67
C ARG A 134 -10.78 5.42 -3.70
N THR A 135 -11.15 5.66 -2.45
CA THR A 135 -10.21 6.02 -1.41
C THR A 135 -9.87 4.80 -0.57
N LEU A 136 -8.76 4.85 0.12
CA LEU A 136 -8.33 3.77 1.01
C LEU A 136 -9.36 3.54 2.13
N SER A 137 -9.87 4.60 2.72
CA SER A 137 -10.92 4.51 3.75
C SER A 137 -12.21 3.92 3.21
N ALA A 138 -12.62 4.32 2.00
CA ALA A 138 -13.82 3.78 1.38
C ALA A 138 -13.66 2.30 1.06
N ALA A 139 -12.48 1.87 0.62
CA ALA A 139 -12.19 0.46 0.37
C ALA A 139 -12.28 -0.35 1.66
N TYR A 140 -11.73 0.16 2.75
CA TYR A 140 -11.82 -0.48 4.05
C TYR A 140 -13.28 -0.59 4.53
N HIS A 141 -14.02 0.51 4.47
CA HIS A 141 -15.42 0.51 4.92
C HIS A 141 -16.27 -0.43 4.09
N PHE A 142 -16.07 -0.44 2.79
CA PHE A 142 -16.79 -1.37 1.92
C PHE A 142 -16.48 -2.81 2.27
N TYR A 143 -15.20 -3.12 2.46
CA TYR A 143 -14.75 -4.45 2.84
C TYR A 143 -15.38 -4.90 4.16
N CYS A 144 -15.39 -4.03 5.17
CA CYS A 144 -15.95 -4.33 6.47
C CYS A 144 -17.47 -4.50 6.44
N ASP A 145 -18.17 -3.64 5.68
CA ASP A 145 -19.63 -3.57 5.72
C ASP A 145 -20.31 -4.56 4.76
N LYS A 146 -19.68 -4.86 3.62
CA LYS A 146 -20.31 -5.62 2.55
C LYS A 146 -19.63 -6.93 2.21
N CYS A 147 -18.34 -7.03 2.44
CA CYS A 147 -17.54 -8.14 1.96
C CYS A 147 -17.07 -9.08 3.05
N LEU A 148 -17.28 -8.74 4.32
CA LEU A 148 -16.81 -9.56 5.43
C LEU A 148 -17.43 -10.95 5.40
N SER A 149 -18.69 -11.06 4.99
CA SER A 149 -19.38 -12.33 4.86
C SER A 149 -18.96 -13.14 3.63
N LEU A 150 -18.35 -12.46 2.63
CA LEU A 150 -17.93 -13.08 1.37
C LEU A 150 -16.43 -13.39 1.36
N ILE A 151 -15.67 -12.66 2.14
CA ILE A 151 -14.21 -12.77 2.21
C ILE A 151 -13.86 -13.23 3.62
N HIS A 152 -13.47 -14.48 3.75
CA HIS A 152 -13.01 -15.02 5.03
C HIS A 152 -11.51 -14.80 5.13
N ILE A 153 -11.13 -13.99 6.07
CA ILE A 153 -9.75 -13.70 6.35
C ILE A 153 -9.33 -14.41 7.63
#